data_9aec3c0292db80ff7b5a0f83069d973a
#
_entry.id   9aec3c0292db80ff7b5a0f83069d973a
#
_cell.length_a   1.000
_cell.length_b   1.000
_cell.length_c   1.000
_cell.angle_alpha   90.00
_cell.angle_beta   90.00
_cell.angle_gamma   90.00
#
_symmetry.space_group_name_H-M   'P 1'
#
loop_
_entity.id
_entity.type
_entity.pdbx_description
1 polymer ?
#
loop_
_entity_poly.entity_id
_entity_poly.type
_entity_poly.pdbx_seq_one_letter_code
_entity_poly.pdbx_strand_id
1 'polypeptide(L)'
;SGDAYFDNKNMMDLRIISTMGLTEDDVKAASKAEGIGHVEGRYSVDALLADGDNQIVVHVMSMLPTMNEIQLEDGRLPNKENECVVDVDYMEKSKLKIGDTITFSSGTDAEVTDSLKTDTFRITGTVSSPEYIAFQRGSTTIGNGSVRAFVYVQEESFAMDVYTEICIQAAGAKELTAFTSEYEDTVAKAKENIEKIKEQRQKARYT
;
A
#
# COMPACT_ATOMS: atom_id res chain seq x y z
N SER A 1 5.43 12.37 -19.98
CA SER A 1 4.08 12.73 -19.54
C SER A 1 3.67 11.86 -18.35
N GLY A 2 2.69 12.32 -17.57
CA GLY A 2 2.17 11.58 -16.43
C GLY A 2 1.60 10.21 -16.81
N ASP A 3 0.93 10.12 -17.95
CA ASP A 3 0.36 8.86 -18.46
C ASP A 3 1.44 7.83 -18.75
N ALA A 4 2.51 8.22 -19.41
CA ALA A 4 3.62 7.32 -19.74
C ALA A 4 4.30 6.79 -18.46
N TYR A 5 4.43 7.63 -17.42
CA TYR A 5 4.98 7.21 -16.14
C TYR A 5 4.08 6.18 -15.45
N PHE A 6 2.78 6.45 -15.36
CA PHE A 6 1.82 5.55 -14.73
C PHE A 6 1.72 4.22 -15.48
N ASP A 7 1.67 4.25 -16.82
CA ASP A 7 1.62 3.03 -17.64
C ASP A 7 2.85 2.16 -17.41
N ASN A 8 4.05 2.76 -17.37
CA ASN A 8 5.29 2.04 -17.14
C ASN A 8 5.39 1.43 -15.74
N LYS A 9 4.69 2.00 -14.76
CA LYS A 9 4.68 1.51 -13.37
C LYS A 9 3.50 0.59 -13.05
N ASN A 10 2.69 0.26 -14.05
CA ASN A 10 1.54 -0.66 -13.91
C ASN A 10 0.61 -0.26 -12.76
N MET A 11 0.19 1.00 -12.76
CA MET A 11 -0.60 1.56 -11.67
C MET A 11 -1.98 0.91 -11.51
N MET A 12 -2.43 0.83 -10.27
CA MET A 12 -3.82 0.52 -9.95
C MET A 12 -4.73 1.67 -10.39
N ASP A 13 -5.98 1.34 -10.70
CA ASP A 13 -7.02 2.32 -11.02
C ASP A 13 -7.83 2.69 -9.79
N LEU A 14 -8.00 1.73 -8.88
CA LEU A 14 -8.68 1.99 -7.61
C LEU A 14 -8.15 1.07 -6.50
N ARG A 15 -8.39 1.49 -5.28
CA ARG A 15 -7.97 0.78 -4.07
C ARG A 15 -9.15 0.66 -3.12
N ILE A 16 -9.37 -0.53 -2.59
CA ILE A 16 -10.38 -0.79 -1.57
C ILE A 16 -9.67 -1.13 -0.26
N ILE A 17 -10.04 -0.40 0.79
CA ILE A 17 -9.51 -0.61 2.13
C ILE A 17 -10.58 -1.28 2.98
N SER A 18 -10.21 -2.24 3.78
CA SER A 18 -11.09 -2.88 4.72
C SER A 18 -10.48 -2.92 6.12
N THR A 19 -11.22 -2.43 7.10
CA THR A 19 -10.84 -2.52 8.52
C THR A 19 -11.09 -3.91 9.08
N MET A 20 -11.93 -4.71 8.43
CA MET A 20 -12.26 -6.08 8.86
C MET A 20 -11.41 -7.15 8.19
N GLY A 21 -10.55 -6.75 7.26
CA GLY A 21 -9.70 -7.65 6.51
C GLY A 21 -10.36 -8.24 5.27
N LEU A 22 -9.53 -8.62 4.32
CA LEU A 22 -9.91 -9.20 3.03
C LEU A 22 -9.12 -10.49 2.83
N THR A 23 -9.81 -11.56 2.43
CA THR A 23 -9.20 -12.87 2.24
C THR A 23 -8.78 -13.09 0.78
N GLU A 24 -8.01 -14.15 0.53
CA GLU A 24 -7.73 -14.61 -0.83
C GLU A 24 -9.02 -14.87 -1.63
N ASP A 25 -10.06 -15.40 -0.96
CA ASP A 25 -11.36 -15.62 -1.63
C ASP A 25 -12.02 -14.30 -2.02
N ASP A 26 -11.86 -13.25 -1.21
CA ASP A 26 -12.32 -11.90 -1.55
C ASP A 26 -11.59 -11.37 -2.79
N VAL A 27 -10.27 -11.56 -2.85
CA VAL A 27 -9.45 -11.18 -4.01
C VAL A 27 -9.91 -11.92 -5.27
N LYS A 28 -10.12 -13.23 -5.17
CA LYS A 28 -10.61 -14.06 -6.28
C LYS A 28 -12.00 -13.62 -6.74
N ALA A 29 -12.91 -13.35 -5.81
CA ALA A 29 -14.24 -12.87 -6.14
C ALA A 29 -14.18 -11.51 -6.86
N ALA A 30 -13.34 -10.59 -6.36
CA ALA A 30 -13.12 -9.30 -6.98
C ALA A 30 -12.58 -9.43 -8.40
N SER A 31 -11.63 -10.36 -8.63
CA SER A 31 -11.02 -10.57 -9.95
C SER A 31 -11.99 -11.07 -11.01
N LYS A 32 -13.11 -11.66 -10.60
CA LYS A 32 -14.15 -12.17 -11.49
C LYS A 32 -15.26 -11.17 -11.78
N ALA A 33 -15.26 -10.01 -11.13
CA ALA A 33 -16.27 -8.99 -11.31
C ALA A 33 -16.22 -8.41 -12.73
N GLU A 34 -17.37 -8.05 -13.26
CA GLU A 34 -17.44 -7.38 -14.55
C GLU A 34 -16.70 -6.04 -14.51
N GLY A 35 -15.89 -5.77 -15.52
CA GLY A 35 -15.10 -4.54 -15.62
C GLY A 35 -13.77 -4.59 -14.88
N ILE A 36 -13.41 -5.71 -14.27
CA ILE A 36 -12.16 -5.87 -13.54
C ILE A 36 -11.13 -6.60 -14.40
N GLY A 37 -9.92 -6.01 -14.51
CA GLY A 37 -8.81 -6.60 -15.26
C GLY A 37 -7.89 -7.42 -14.37
N HIS A 38 -7.36 -6.83 -13.29
CA HIS A 38 -6.42 -7.49 -12.40
C HIS A 38 -6.60 -6.99 -10.96
N VAL A 39 -6.36 -7.87 -10.01
CA VAL A 39 -6.53 -7.58 -8.57
C VAL A 39 -5.37 -8.16 -7.79
N GLU A 40 -4.82 -7.39 -6.86
CA GLU A 40 -3.79 -7.84 -5.94
C GLU A 40 -4.14 -7.42 -4.51
N GLY A 41 -3.99 -8.33 -3.56
CA GLY A 41 -4.14 -8.04 -2.13
C GLY A 41 -2.85 -7.45 -1.55
N ARG A 42 -2.98 -6.58 -0.56
CA ARG A 42 -1.85 -5.94 0.11
C ARG A 42 -2.07 -5.86 1.61
N TYR A 43 -0.99 -6.09 2.36
CA TYR A 43 -0.93 -5.79 3.79
C TYR A 43 -0.42 -4.38 4.00
N SER A 44 -1.00 -3.67 4.94
CA SER A 44 -0.51 -2.35 5.34
C SER A 44 -0.86 -2.04 6.79
N VAL A 45 -0.07 -1.20 7.41
CA VAL A 45 -0.31 -0.68 8.76
C VAL A 45 0.32 0.70 8.88
N ASP A 46 -0.35 1.61 9.56
CA ASP A 46 0.25 2.87 9.96
C ASP A 46 0.95 2.67 11.30
N ALA A 47 2.20 3.14 11.40
CA ALA A 47 3.02 2.97 12.58
C ALA A 47 3.73 4.28 12.92
N LEU A 48 4.21 4.39 14.15
CA LEU A 48 5.01 5.52 14.60
C LEU A 48 6.51 5.20 14.46
N LEU A 49 7.25 6.20 14.02
CA LEU A 49 8.71 6.15 13.91
C LEU A 49 9.31 7.38 14.62
N ALA A 50 10.31 7.16 15.45
CA ALA A 50 11.01 8.26 16.11
C ALA A 50 11.77 9.10 15.09
N ASP A 51 11.67 10.41 15.20
CA ASP A 51 12.33 11.39 14.35
C ASP A 51 12.91 12.50 15.26
N GLY A 52 14.13 12.28 15.75
CA GLY A 52 14.72 13.12 16.81
C GLY A 52 13.89 13.02 18.09
N ASP A 53 13.46 14.16 18.62
CA ASP A 53 12.60 14.24 19.81
C ASP A 53 11.11 14.07 19.50
N ASN A 54 10.76 13.94 18.24
CA ASN A 54 9.37 13.79 17.77
C ASN A 54 9.11 12.39 17.25
N GLN A 55 7.84 12.10 17.00
CA GLN A 55 7.42 10.90 16.30
C GLN A 55 6.68 11.30 15.02
N ILE A 56 6.90 10.55 13.96
CA ILE A 56 6.17 10.68 12.72
C ILE A 56 5.34 9.42 12.47
N VAL A 57 4.29 9.56 11.68
CA VAL A 57 3.52 8.42 11.19
C VAL A 57 4.07 7.99 9.84
N VAL A 58 4.32 6.71 9.70
CA VAL A 58 4.73 6.08 8.45
C VAL A 58 3.69 5.04 8.03
N HIS A 59 3.44 4.96 6.73
CA HIS A 59 2.60 3.92 6.15
C HIS A 59 3.49 2.77 5.73
N VAL A 60 3.35 1.63 6.39
CA VAL A 60 4.14 0.41 6.13
C VAL A 60 3.30 -0.53 5.28
N MET A 61 3.82 -0.89 4.10
CA MET A 61 3.09 -1.69 3.11
C MET A 61 3.93 -2.86 2.65
N SER A 62 3.23 -3.95 2.29
CA SER A 62 3.88 -5.01 1.52
C SER A 62 4.06 -4.59 0.07
N MET A 63 5.14 -5.06 -0.56
CA MET A 63 5.34 -4.86 -1.99
C MET A 63 4.32 -5.68 -2.76
N LEU A 64 3.68 -5.04 -3.76
CA LEU A 64 2.76 -5.74 -4.65
C LEU A 64 3.53 -6.61 -5.66
N PRO A 65 2.96 -7.76 -6.07
CA PRO A 65 3.63 -8.62 -7.05
C PRO A 65 3.91 -7.95 -8.40
N THR A 66 2.96 -7.19 -8.93
CA THR A 66 3.08 -6.61 -10.28
C THR A 66 2.61 -5.16 -10.40
N MET A 67 1.63 -4.72 -9.57
CA MET A 67 1.11 -3.35 -9.64
C MET A 67 1.96 -2.35 -8.87
N ASN A 68 1.78 -1.06 -9.20
CA ASN A 68 2.38 0.07 -8.47
C ASN A 68 3.88 -0.15 -8.25
N GLU A 69 4.57 -0.50 -9.31
CA GLU A 69 5.99 -0.84 -9.27
C GLU A 69 6.82 0.29 -8.67
N ILE A 70 7.46 0.01 -7.54
CA ILE A 70 8.35 0.96 -6.88
C ILE A 70 9.68 1.04 -7.63
N GLN A 71 10.29 2.22 -7.60
CA GLN A 71 11.59 2.44 -8.22
C GLN A 71 12.67 2.52 -7.15
N LEU A 72 13.65 1.62 -7.25
CA LEU A 72 14.81 1.65 -6.38
C LEU A 72 15.70 2.85 -6.77
N GLU A 73 15.93 3.75 -5.82
CA GLU A 73 16.78 4.92 -6.03
C GLU A 73 18.22 4.66 -5.58
N ASP A 74 18.38 3.92 -4.48
CA ASP A 74 19.70 3.55 -3.95
C ASP A 74 19.57 2.25 -3.15
N GLY A 75 20.67 1.50 -3.04
CA GLY A 75 20.72 0.25 -2.31
C GLY A 75 20.10 -0.93 -3.03
N ARG A 76 19.39 -1.77 -2.31
CA ARG A 76 18.70 -2.95 -2.84
C ARG A 76 17.31 -3.13 -2.19
N LEU A 77 16.45 -3.88 -2.85
CA LEU A 77 15.15 -4.27 -2.28
C LEU A 77 15.34 -5.25 -1.11
N PRO A 78 14.37 -5.30 -0.17
CA PRO A 78 14.45 -6.24 0.94
C PRO A 78 14.36 -7.69 0.43
N ASN A 79 15.12 -8.58 1.04
CA ASN A 79 15.06 -10.01 0.76
C ASN A 79 14.94 -10.87 2.03
N LYS A 80 14.72 -10.23 3.17
CA LYS A 80 14.47 -10.87 4.48
C LYS A 80 13.27 -10.20 5.17
N GLU A 81 12.65 -10.92 6.09
CA GLU A 81 11.47 -10.44 6.83
C GLU A 81 11.75 -9.18 7.67
N ASN A 82 12.98 -8.96 8.09
CA ASN A 82 13.39 -7.82 8.91
C ASN A 82 14.06 -6.70 8.10
N GLU A 83 13.88 -6.68 6.80
CA GLU A 83 14.46 -5.65 5.93
C GLU A 83 13.35 -4.77 5.34
N CYS A 84 13.70 -3.52 5.05
CA CYS A 84 12.78 -2.56 4.45
C CYS A 84 13.48 -1.62 3.48
N VAL A 85 12.69 -1.01 2.62
CA VAL A 85 13.09 0.15 1.80
C VAL A 85 12.22 1.33 2.16
N VAL A 86 12.80 2.51 2.18
CA VAL A 86 12.20 3.73 2.74
C VAL A 86 12.06 4.79 1.66
N ASP A 87 11.02 5.57 1.77
CA ASP A 87 10.72 6.77 0.98
C ASP A 87 11.98 7.63 0.82
N VAL A 88 12.41 7.82 -0.42
CA VAL A 88 13.64 8.58 -0.73
C VAL A 88 13.56 10.02 -0.21
N ASP A 89 12.42 10.67 -0.30
CA ASP A 89 12.25 12.05 0.17
C ASP A 89 12.42 12.16 1.69
N TYR A 90 11.89 11.19 2.43
CA TYR A 90 12.07 11.13 3.86
C TYR A 90 13.52 10.86 4.25
N MET A 91 14.17 9.92 3.56
CA MET A 91 15.58 9.60 3.81
C MET A 91 16.49 10.81 3.60
N GLU A 92 16.23 11.61 2.56
CA GLU A 92 17.01 12.82 2.30
C GLU A 92 16.87 13.88 3.39
N LYS A 93 15.70 13.95 4.03
CA LYS A 93 15.40 14.93 5.08
C LYS A 93 15.78 14.44 6.48
N SER A 94 15.96 13.14 6.63
CA SER A 94 16.32 12.52 7.91
C SER A 94 17.83 12.34 8.05
N LYS A 95 18.27 11.88 9.21
CA LYS A 95 19.68 11.49 9.44
C LYS A 95 19.92 10.01 9.17
N LEU A 96 18.88 9.29 8.73
CA LEU A 96 18.96 7.86 8.46
C LEU A 96 19.78 7.57 7.21
N LYS A 97 20.44 6.43 7.21
CA LYS A 97 21.26 5.92 6.10
C LYS A 97 20.93 4.47 5.84
N ILE A 98 21.18 4.01 4.61
CA ILE A 98 21.13 2.59 4.28
C ILE A 98 22.07 1.83 5.20
N GLY A 99 21.57 0.75 5.79
CA GLY A 99 22.27 -0.03 6.80
C GLY A 99 21.83 0.25 8.23
N ASP A 100 21.19 1.38 8.48
CA ASP A 100 20.60 1.70 9.78
C ASP A 100 19.38 0.81 10.06
N THR A 101 19.06 0.66 11.32
CA THR A 101 17.82 0.01 11.75
C THR A 101 16.83 1.05 12.23
N ILE A 102 15.54 0.77 11.97
CA ILE A 102 14.42 1.57 12.46
C ILE A 102 13.49 0.68 13.26
N THR A 103 12.90 1.23 14.31
CA THR A 103 11.94 0.51 15.16
C THR A 103 10.61 1.24 15.14
N PHE A 104 9.57 0.49 14.78
CA PHE A 104 8.21 1.01 14.76
C PHE A 104 7.54 0.79 16.11
N SER A 105 6.64 1.70 16.46
CA SER A 105 5.72 1.52 17.57
C SER A 105 4.28 1.73 17.09
N SER A 106 3.34 1.22 17.87
CA SER A 106 1.92 1.39 17.56
C SER A 106 1.45 2.78 18.02
N GLY A 107 0.55 3.37 17.25
CA GLY A 107 -0.15 4.59 17.66
C GLY A 107 -1.43 4.30 18.42
N THR A 108 -1.71 3.04 18.78
CA THR A 108 -2.89 2.57 19.48
C THR A 108 -2.50 1.74 20.70
N ASP A 109 -3.49 1.23 21.42
CA ASP A 109 -3.26 0.31 22.56
C ASP A 109 -2.77 -1.08 22.13
N ALA A 110 -2.92 -1.42 20.85
CA ALA A 110 -2.40 -2.68 20.30
C ALA A 110 -0.88 -2.61 20.10
N GLU A 111 -0.22 -3.76 20.15
CA GLU A 111 1.20 -3.86 19.84
C GLU A 111 1.42 -3.83 18.32
N VAL A 112 2.48 -3.20 17.86
CA VAL A 112 2.83 -3.20 16.44
C VAL A 112 3.13 -4.60 15.93
N THR A 113 3.59 -5.49 16.81
CA THR A 113 3.86 -6.89 16.50
C THR A 113 2.60 -7.76 16.35
N ASP A 114 1.43 -7.20 16.60
CA ASP A 114 0.18 -7.84 16.18
C ASP A 114 0.00 -7.79 14.66
N SER A 115 0.61 -6.82 14.00
CA SER A 115 0.54 -6.63 12.54
C SER A 115 1.84 -7.02 11.82
N LEU A 116 3.00 -6.78 12.43
CA LEU A 116 4.32 -7.07 11.88
C LEU A 116 5.02 -8.14 12.72
N LYS A 117 5.71 -9.07 12.09
CA LYS A 117 6.44 -10.15 12.79
C LYS A 117 7.57 -9.61 13.67
N THR A 118 8.10 -8.45 13.34
CA THR A 118 9.10 -7.73 14.14
C THR A 118 8.78 -6.25 14.13
N ASP A 119 9.20 -5.53 15.14
CA ASP A 119 9.11 -4.07 15.20
C ASP A 119 10.35 -3.36 14.63
N THR A 120 11.43 -4.10 14.41
CA THR A 120 12.73 -3.53 14.01
C THR A 120 13.13 -4.04 12.62
N PHE A 121 13.44 -3.09 11.74
CA PHE A 121 13.78 -3.36 10.35
C PHE A 121 15.11 -2.68 9.99
N ARG A 122 15.91 -3.37 9.19
CA ARG A 122 17.11 -2.82 8.59
C ARG A 122 16.79 -2.18 7.26
N ILE A 123 17.23 -0.95 7.05
CA ILE A 123 17.08 -0.23 5.79
C ILE A 123 18.08 -0.78 4.78
N THR A 124 17.58 -1.33 3.67
CA THR A 124 18.44 -1.87 2.60
C THR A 124 18.49 -0.97 1.37
N GLY A 125 17.55 -0.05 1.24
CA GLY A 125 17.51 0.86 0.10
C GLY A 125 16.50 1.98 0.27
N THR A 126 16.53 2.89 -0.69
CA THR A 126 15.58 3.99 -0.80
C THR A 126 14.80 3.84 -2.09
N VAL A 127 13.51 4.20 -2.04
CA VAL A 127 12.60 4.03 -3.18
C VAL A 127 11.73 5.24 -3.38
N SER A 128 11.31 5.43 -4.63
CA SER A 128 10.17 6.25 -4.99
C SER A 128 9.00 5.35 -5.37
N SER A 129 7.78 5.84 -5.17
CA SER A 129 6.58 5.09 -5.49
C SER A 129 5.62 5.93 -6.32
N PRO A 130 5.02 5.36 -7.39
CA PRO A 130 4.04 6.08 -8.19
C PRO A 130 2.77 6.44 -7.39
N GLU A 131 2.48 5.74 -6.30
CA GLU A 131 1.36 6.07 -5.42
C GLU A 131 1.55 7.40 -4.69
N TYR A 132 2.79 7.89 -4.58
CA TYR A 132 3.16 9.04 -3.78
C TYR A 132 3.90 10.12 -4.58
N ILE A 133 3.51 10.31 -5.84
CA ILE A 133 4.05 11.38 -6.69
C ILE A 133 3.64 12.77 -6.16
N ALA A 134 2.46 12.86 -5.57
CA ALA A 134 1.98 14.09 -4.96
C ALA A 134 2.69 14.36 -3.62
N PHE A 135 2.75 15.62 -3.23
CA PHE A 135 3.46 16.07 -2.02
C PHE A 135 2.87 15.54 -0.70
N GLN A 136 1.66 15.01 -0.73
CA GLN A 136 0.99 14.49 0.45
C GLN A 136 1.05 12.96 0.49
N ARG A 137 1.52 12.42 1.61
CA ARG A 137 1.58 10.96 1.85
C ARG A 137 0.26 10.38 2.36
N GLY A 138 -0.74 11.23 2.60
CA GLY A 138 -2.07 10.83 3.01
C GLY A 138 -2.39 11.18 4.46
N SER A 139 -3.55 10.72 4.92
CA SER A 139 -4.03 10.91 6.28
C SER A 139 -4.06 9.58 7.03
N THR A 140 -4.08 9.66 8.35
CA THR A 140 -4.09 8.51 9.25
C THR A 140 -4.95 8.81 10.47
N THR A 141 -5.34 7.78 11.21
CA THR A 141 -6.07 7.91 12.47
C THR A 141 -5.15 7.95 13.69
N ILE A 142 -3.83 7.81 13.50
CA ILE A 142 -2.85 7.82 14.60
C ILE A 142 -1.95 9.07 14.52
N GLY A 143 -1.21 9.32 15.59
CA GLY A 143 -0.29 10.44 15.69
C GLY A 143 -0.98 11.77 15.47
N ASN A 144 -0.40 12.62 14.62
CA ASN A 144 -0.96 13.95 14.28
C ASN A 144 -1.94 13.92 13.10
N GLY A 145 -2.36 12.74 12.65
CA GLY A 145 -3.32 12.58 11.55
C GLY A 145 -2.71 12.69 10.15
N SER A 146 -1.40 12.79 10.03
CA SER A 146 -0.70 12.96 8.76
C SER A 146 0.38 11.90 8.57
N VAL A 147 0.37 11.22 7.43
CA VAL A 147 1.44 10.28 7.04
C VAL A 147 2.60 11.08 6.45
N ARG A 148 3.79 10.89 7.00
CA ARG A 148 4.99 11.64 6.63
C ARG A 148 5.89 10.89 5.66
N ALA A 149 5.85 9.56 5.69
CA ALA A 149 6.69 8.72 4.85
C ALA A 149 6.02 7.39 4.59
N PHE A 150 6.47 6.70 3.57
CA PHE A 150 6.10 5.31 3.32
C PHE A 150 7.32 4.40 3.46
N VAL A 151 7.04 3.15 3.82
CA VAL A 151 8.03 2.09 3.96
C VAL A 151 7.45 0.83 3.32
N TYR A 152 8.24 0.14 2.50
CA TYR A 152 7.87 -1.14 1.94
C TYR A 152 8.68 -2.27 2.58
N VAL A 153 7.97 -3.34 2.89
CA VAL A 153 8.54 -4.59 3.41
C VAL A 153 8.01 -5.75 2.59
N GLN A 154 8.53 -6.96 2.83
CA GLN A 154 8.00 -8.15 2.17
C GLN A 154 6.65 -8.55 2.76
N GLU A 155 5.83 -9.28 2.00
CA GLU A 155 4.59 -9.86 2.51
C GLU A 155 4.82 -10.69 3.76
N GLU A 156 5.90 -11.47 3.78
CA GLU A 156 6.30 -12.34 4.86
C GLU A 156 6.63 -11.60 6.16
N SER A 157 6.84 -10.29 6.07
CA SER A 157 7.06 -9.44 7.25
C SER A 157 5.80 -9.19 8.06
N PHE A 158 4.62 -9.41 7.49
CA PHE A 158 3.35 -9.22 8.15
C PHE A 158 2.91 -10.47 8.90
N ALA A 159 2.38 -10.27 10.10
CA ALA A 159 1.82 -11.32 10.95
C ALA A 159 0.30 -11.50 10.74
N MET A 160 -0.27 -10.76 9.81
CA MET A 160 -1.70 -10.74 9.53
C MET A 160 -2.09 -11.87 8.58
N ASP A 161 -3.26 -12.46 8.81
CA ASP A 161 -3.81 -13.53 7.96
C ASP A 161 -4.71 -12.98 6.84
N VAL A 162 -5.03 -11.71 6.91
CA VAL A 162 -5.95 -11.05 5.96
C VAL A 162 -5.33 -9.79 5.40
N TYR A 163 -5.64 -9.49 4.14
CA TYR A 163 -5.21 -8.24 3.52
C TYR A 163 -5.96 -7.05 4.10
N THR A 164 -5.31 -5.91 4.14
CA THR A 164 -5.93 -4.64 4.53
C THR A 164 -6.47 -3.87 3.34
N GLU A 165 -5.93 -4.15 2.16
CA GLU A 165 -6.28 -3.45 0.92
C GLU A 165 -6.37 -4.44 -0.24
N ILE A 166 -7.20 -4.08 -1.23
CA ILE A 166 -7.19 -4.68 -2.56
C ILE A 166 -6.88 -3.58 -3.56
N CYS A 167 -5.87 -3.80 -4.39
CA CYS A 167 -5.48 -2.91 -5.48
C CYS A 167 -6.03 -3.48 -6.78
N ILE A 168 -6.71 -2.64 -7.58
CA ILE A 168 -7.51 -3.08 -8.70
C ILE A 168 -7.16 -2.29 -9.96
N GLN A 169 -7.01 -3.00 -11.08
CA GLN A 169 -6.98 -2.42 -12.41
C GLN A 169 -8.30 -2.74 -13.10
N ALA A 170 -8.97 -1.72 -13.61
CA ALA A 170 -10.20 -1.88 -14.38
C ALA A 170 -9.86 -2.40 -15.78
N ALA A 171 -10.69 -3.30 -16.31
CA ALA A 171 -10.53 -3.80 -17.66
C ALA A 171 -10.67 -2.65 -18.67
N GLY A 172 -9.69 -2.53 -19.59
CA GLY A 172 -9.68 -1.50 -20.61
C GLY A 172 -9.22 -0.12 -20.16
N ALA A 173 -9.07 0.13 -18.86
CA ALA A 173 -8.67 1.44 -18.33
C ALA A 173 -7.23 1.81 -18.75
N LYS A 174 -6.35 0.84 -18.87
CA LYS A 174 -4.95 1.03 -19.24
C LYS A 174 -4.77 1.60 -20.65
N GLU A 175 -5.73 1.38 -21.53
CA GLU A 175 -5.72 1.86 -22.92
C GLU A 175 -6.33 3.27 -23.03
N LEU A 176 -6.89 3.81 -21.95
CA LEU A 176 -7.48 5.14 -21.92
C LEU A 176 -6.49 6.14 -21.31
N THR A 177 -6.60 7.39 -21.76
CA THR A 177 -5.81 8.47 -21.17
C THR A 177 -6.31 8.76 -19.75
N ALA A 178 -5.42 8.74 -18.77
CA ALA A 178 -5.74 9.03 -17.38
C ALA A 178 -6.41 10.41 -17.25
N PHE A 179 -7.39 10.50 -16.34
CA PHE A 179 -8.16 11.71 -16.05
C PHE A 179 -9.12 12.16 -17.17
N THR A 180 -9.33 11.35 -18.19
CA THR A 180 -10.42 11.59 -19.16
C THR A 180 -11.75 11.09 -18.59
N SER A 181 -12.87 11.61 -19.10
CA SER A 181 -14.20 11.15 -18.69
C SER A 181 -14.42 9.66 -19.00
N GLU A 182 -13.87 9.16 -20.08
CA GLU A 182 -13.94 7.74 -20.44
C GLU A 182 -13.21 6.87 -19.42
N TYR A 183 -12.04 7.30 -18.99
CA TYR A 183 -11.28 6.63 -17.93
C TYR A 183 -12.06 6.64 -16.62
N GLU A 184 -12.55 7.81 -16.21
CA GLU A 184 -13.32 7.97 -14.97
C GLU A 184 -14.58 7.11 -14.95
N ASP A 185 -15.31 7.05 -16.06
CA ASP A 185 -16.52 6.22 -16.21
C ASP A 185 -16.18 4.73 -16.11
N THR A 186 -15.09 4.29 -16.73
CA THR A 186 -14.62 2.90 -16.70
C THR A 186 -14.26 2.49 -15.27
N VAL A 187 -13.52 3.33 -14.56
CA VAL A 187 -13.12 3.09 -13.18
C VAL A 187 -14.33 3.13 -12.24
N ALA A 188 -15.25 4.07 -12.44
CA ALA A 188 -16.46 4.18 -11.63
C ALA A 188 -17.36 2.92 -11.76
N LYS A 189 -17.50 2.35 -12.95
CA LYS A 189 -18.23 1.10 -13.15
C LYS A 189 -17.54 -0.07 -12.46
N ALA A 190 -16.23 -0.17 -12.56
CA ALA A 190 -15.45 -1.20 -11.88
C ALA A 190 -15.65 -1.10 -10.37
N LYS A 191 -15.59 0.10 -9.81
CA LYS A 191 -15.81 0.36 -8.38
C LYS A 191 -17.20 -0.07 -7.94
N GLU A 192 -18.23 0.29 -8.71
CA GLU A 192 -19.62 -0.10 -8.43
C GLU A 192 -19.78 -1.62 -8.38
N ASN A 193 -19.21 -2.33 -9.34
CA ASN A 193 -19.25 -3.79 -9.40
C ASN A 193 -18.54 -4.44 -8.21
N ILE A 194 -17.41 -3.90 -7.80
CA ILE A 194 -16.67 -4.38 -6.63
C ILE A 194 -17.46 -4.14 -5.33
N GLU A 195 -18.11 -3.00 -5.19
CA GLU A 195 -18.94 -2.71 -4.01
C GLU A 195 -20.12 -3.66 -3.88
N LYS A 196 -20.75 -4.03 -5.00
CA LYS A 196 -21.80 -5.05 -5.02
C LYS A 196 -21.31 -6.40 -4.52
N ILE A 197 -20.13 -6.82 -4.96
CA ILE A 197 -19.51 -8.07 -4.51
C ILE A 197 -19.19 -8.01 -3.01
N LYS A 198 -18.64 -6.90 -2.55
CA LYS A 198 -18.34 -6.67 -1.13
C LYS A 198 -19.59 -6.82 -0.27
N GLU A 199 -20.70 -6.20 -0.67
CA GLU A 199 -21.99 -6.33 0.03
C GLU A 199 -22.49 -7.77 0.07
N GLN A 200 -22.46 -8.47 -1.09
CA GLN A 200 -22.88 -9.86 -1.18
C GLN A 200 -22.06 -10.76 -0.27
N ARG A 201 -20.77 -10.58 -0.24
CA ARG A 201 -19.87 -11.39 0.59
C ARG A 201 -20.03 -11.08 2.08
N GLN A 202 -20.27 -9.82 2.45
CA GLN A 202 -20.57 -9.45 3.83
C GLN A 202 -21.88 -10.09 4.30
N LYS A 203 -22.93 -10.05 3.49
CA LYS A 203 -24.22 -10.71 3.80
C LYS A 203 -24.02 -12.21 4.00
N ALA A 204 -23.23 -12.86 3.15
CA ALA A 204 -22.97 -14.30 3.26
C ALA A 204 -22.22 -14.68 4.53
N ARG A 205 -21.39 -13.79 5.10
CA ARG A 205 -20.68 -14.03 6.36
C ARG A 205 -21.58 -13.95 7.60
N TYR A 206 -22.70 -13.21 7.50
CA TYR A 206 -23.62 -12.99 8.62
C TYR A 206 -24.89 -13.86 8.57
N THR A 207 -25.03 -14.69 7.54
CA THR A 207 -26.07 -15.69 7.41
C THR A 207 -25.55 -17.09 7.66
#